data_98256099b667ef4dfb6407de89e5dde0
#
_entry.id   98256099b667ef4dfb6407de89e5dde0
#
_cell.length_a   1.000
_cell.length_b   1.000
_cell.length_c   1.000
_cell.angle_alpha   90.00
_cell.angle_beta   90.00
_cell.angle_gamma   90.00
#
_symmetry.space_group_name_H-M   'P 1'
#
loop_
_entity.id
_entity.type
_entity.pdbx_description
1 polymer ?
#
loop_
_entity_poly.entity_id
_entity_poly.type
_entity_poly.pdbx_seq_one_letter_code
_entity_poly.pdbx_strand_id
1 'polypeptide(L)'
;MIIGNHIDVLDTMYPSYGEKIVNAMYHSRQYSTLYGYIMSGEVAFPNGSVAVAGQYFCYWTGKGDSIRTTGEVFIFTRVGYKGQNTIGGPLEDTGRLVYIDQCSDSLLVYPPRMGDPSLNLLYFPPGIKQSYHIHPSIRLGIVVKGEGFACINENGDEKQIALIPGAMFCIEEREKHR
;
A
#
# COMPACT_ATOMS: atom_id res chain seq x y z
N MET A 1 -14.37 -5.25 0.26
CA MET A 1 -13.24 -4.48 -0.36
C MET A 1 -13.68 -3.07 -0.70
N ILE A 2 -12.91 -2.08 -0.29
CA ILE A 2 -13.16 -0.64 -0.56
C ILE A 2 -12.18 -0.20 -1.65
N ILE A 3 -12.65 0.60 -2.62
CA ILE A 3 -11.79 1.23 -3.65
C ILE A 3 -12.06 2.73 -3.67
N GLY A 4 -11.01 3.55 -3.76
CA GLY A 4 -11.13 5.01 -3.83
C GLY A 4 -9.79 5.72 -3.81
N ASN A 5 -9.84 7.04 -3.97
CA ASN A 5 -8.66 7.91 -3.86
C ASN A 5 -8.36 8.33 -2.40
N HIS A 6 -9.25 7.99 -1.50
CA HIS A 6 -9.15 8.18 -0.05
C HIS A 6 -9.81 7.00 0.64
N ILE A 7 -9.09 6.38 1.57
CA ILE A 7 -9.54 5.20 2.32
C ILE A 7 -9.26 5.46 3.80
N ASP A 8 -10.29 5.34 4.63
CA ASP A 8 -10.19 5.40 6.08
C ASP A 8 -10.51 4.04 6.70
N VAL A 9 -9.62 3.54 7.52
CA VAL A 9 -9.82 2.34 8.33
C VAL A 9 -9.65 2.71 9.79
N LEU A 10 -10.76 3.06 10.44
CA LEU A 10 -10.79 3.66 11.77
C LEU A 10 -11.06 2.65 12.89
N ASP A 11 -11.80 1.59 12.61
CA ASP A 11 -12.19 0.55 13.58
C ASP A 11 -11.07 -0.45 13.86
N THR A 12 -9.87 0.06 14.12
CA THR A 12 -8.73 -0.75 14.47
C THR A 12 -8.01 -0.16 15.68
N MET A 13 -7.23 -0.98 16.37
CA MET A 13 -6.34 -0.51 17.45
C MET A 13 -5.40 0.61 16.97
N TYR A 14 -5.10 0.62 15.67
CA TYR A 14 -4.25 1.61 15.03
C TYR A 14 -4.90 2.11 13.73
N PRO A 15 -5.54 3.26 13.74
CA PRO A 15 -6.16 3.82 12.54
C PRO A 15 -5.18 3.92 11.38
N SER A 16 -5.66 3.59 10.20
CA SER A 16 -4.87 3.61 8.96
C SER A 16 -5.62 4.36 7.88
N TYR A 17 -4.86 5.02 7.00
CA TYR A 17 -5.42 5.83 5.93
C TYR A 17 -4.69 5.52 4.62
N GLY A 18 -5.40 5.57 3.51
CA GLY A 18 -4.83 5.54 2.16
C GLY A 18 -5.22 6.82 1.42
N GLU A 19 -4.25 7.52 0.83
CA GLU A 19 -4.47 8.81 0.19
C GLU A 19 -3.64 8.91 -1.10
N LYS A 20 -4.30 9.35 -2.18
CA LYS A 20 -3.65 9.73 -3.43
C LYS A 20 -3.36 11.23 -3.39
N ILE A 21 -2.11 11.62 -3.51
CA ILE A 21 -1.64 13.00 -3.48
C ILE A 21 -1.10 13.39 -4.85
N VAL A 22 -1.51 14.54 -5.35
CA VAL A 22 -1.07 15.05 -6.66
C VAL A 22 -0.60 16.49 -6.53
N ASN A 23 0.68 16.74 -6.79
CA ASN A 23 1.30 18.09 -6.82
C ASN A 23 0.97 18.95 -5.59
N ALA A 24 1.14 18.41 -4.38
CA ALA A 24 0.70 19.09 -3.15
C ALA A 24 1.69 18.96 -1.99
N MET A 25 1.50 19.80 -0.99
CA MET A 25 2.01 19.56 0.36
C MET A 25 1.11 18.57 1.06
N TYR A 26 1.67 17.50 1.57
CA TYR A 26 0.99 16.54 2.42
C TYR A 26 1.34 16.79 3.87
N HIS A 27 0.33 17.03 4.70
CA HIS A 27 0.50 17.23 6.13
C HIS A 27 0.17 15.92 6.85
N SER A 28 1.20 15.27 7.34
CA SER A 28 1.04 13.98 8.01
C SER A 28 0.37 14.11 9.38
N ARG A 29 -0.29 13.05 9.80
CA ARG A 29 -0.77 12.93 11.17
C ARG A 29 0.41 12.72 12.12
N GLN A 30 0.30 13.25 13.35
CA GLN A 30 1.31 13.09 14.39
C GLN A 30 1.49 11.61 14.75
N TYR A 31 2.71 11.24 15.13
CA TYR A 31 3.06 9.88 15.57
C TYR A 31 2.63 8.80 14.59
N SER A 32 2.87 9.03 13.32
CA SER A 32 2.49 8.13 12.23
C SER A 32 3.69 7.66 11.44
N THR A 33 3.57 6.50 10.82
CA THR A 33 4.48 6.04 9.77
C THR A 33 3.74 6.08 8.44
N LEU A 34 4.37 6.70 7.46
CA LEU A 34 3.91 6.75 6.08
C LEU A 34 4.62 5.64 5.30
N TYR A 35 3.86 4.85 4.57
CA TYR A 35 4.33 3.97 3.52
C TYR A 35 3.86 4.54 2.21
N GLY A 36 4.72 4.62 1.21
CA GLY A 36 4.29 5.21 -0.04
C GLY A 36 4.99 4.67 -1.27
N TYR A 37 4.37 4.96 -2.41
CA TYR A 37 4.89 4.68 -3.74
C TYR A 37 4.71 5.90 -4.64
N ILE A 38 5.73 6.20 -5.45
CA ILE A 38 5.73 7.35 -6.34
C ILE A 38 5.48 6.89 -7.77
N MET A 39 4.26 7.13 -8.26
CA MET A 39 3.87 6.81 -9.64
C MET A 39 4.53 7.76 -10.63
N SER A 40 4.64 9.05 -10.27
CA SER A 40 5.31 10.07 -11.06
C SER A 40 5.81 11.21 -10.19
N GLY A 41 6.84 11.97 -10.65
CA GLY A 41 7.41 13.08 -9.91
C GLY A 41 8.34 12.65 -8.78
N GLU A 42 8.27 13.36 -7.65
CA GLU A 42 9.14 13.15 -6.49
C GLU A 42 8.46 13.50 -5.17
N VAL A 43 9.03 12.98 -4.09
CA VAL A 43 8.70 13.31 -2.69
C VAL A 43 9.94 13.85 -1.99
N ALA A 44 9.86 15.08 -1.46
CA ALA A 44 10.89 15.67 -0.63
C ALA A 44 10.50 15.60 0.85
N PHE A 45 11.36 15.02 1.67
CA PHE A 45 11.15 14.82 3.10
C PHE A 45 11.85 15.92 3.93
N PRO A 46 11.34 16.23 5.15
CA PRO A 46 11.95 17.25 6.03
C PRO A 46 13.40 16.99 6.42
N ASN A 47 13.84 15.75 6.42
CA ASN A 47 15.22 15.36 6.69
C ASN A 47 16.19 15.61 5.50
N GLY A 48 15.69 16.19 4.40
CA GLY A 48 16.46 16.49 3.19
C GLY A 48 16.56 15.33 2.20
N SER A 49 16.05 14.14 2.51
CA SER A 49 16.00 13.05 1.53
C SER A 49 14.93 13.31 0.47
N VAL A 50 15.15 12.73 -0.71
CA VAL A 50 14.21 12.80 -1.84
C VAL A 50 14.02 11.39 -2.39
N ALA A 51 12.77 11.02 -2.66
CA ALA A 51 12.42 9.82 -3.41
C ALA A 51 11.76 10.20 -4.73
N VAL A 52 12.01 9.44 -5.78
CA VAL A 52 11.57 9.74 -7.15
C VAL A 52 10.66 8.66 -7.73
N ALA A 53 10.06 8.94 -8.88
CA ALA A 53 9.18 8.01 -9.58
C ALA A 53 9.77 6.59 -9.67
N GLY A 54 8.94 5.58 -9.41
CA GLY A 54 9.32 4.16 -9.35
C GLY A 54 9.87 3.70 -7.99
N GLN A 55 10.12 4.62 -7.07
CA GLN A 55 10.58 4.29 -5.73
C GLN A 55 9.43 4.17 -4.74
N TYR A 56 9.67 3.40 -3.67
CA TYR A 56 8.83 3.31 -2.49
C TYR A 56 9.56 3.90 -1.27
N PHE A 57 8.80 4.23 -0.25
CA PHE A 57 9.36 4.75 1.00
C PHE A 57 8.59 4.29 2.23
N CYS A 58 9.29 4.33 3.36
CA CYS A 58 8.73 4.30 4.70
C CYS A 58 9.32 5.51 5.46
N TYR A 59 8.46 6.33 6.07
CA TYR A 59 8.88 7.55 6.74
C TYR A 59 8.11 7.77 8.05
N TRP A 60 8.85 7.92 9.15
CA TRP A 60 8.30 8.26 10.46
C TRP A 60 8.13 9.78 10.60
N THR A 61 6.93 10.26 10.92
CA THR A 61 6.56 11.68 10.93
C THR A 61 6.68 12.36 12.29
N GLY A 62 6.90 11.63 13.37
CA GLY A 62 7.05 12.23 14.70
C GLY A 62 5.87 13.12 15.10
N LYS A 63 6.11 14.41 15.27
CA LYS A 63 5.07 15.39 15.69
C LYS A 63 4.13 15.85 14.57
N GLY A 64 4.23 15.26 13.40
CA GLY A 64 3.53 15.67 12.18
C GLY A 64 4.45 16.51 11.31
N ASP A 65 4.86 15.93 10.20
CA ASP A 65 5.73 16.57 9.22
C ASP A 65 4.92 16.95 7.98
N SER A 66 5.43 17.94 7.25
CA SER A 66 4.93 18.27 5.92
C SER A 66 5.93 17.76 4.89
N ILE A 67 5.46 16.91 3.98
CA ILE A 67 6.24 16.45 2.84
C ILE A 67 5.72 17.11 1.56
N ARG A 68 6.63 17.47 0.68
CA ARG A 68 6.27 18.06 -0.61
C ARG A 68 6.26 16.98 -1.67
N THR A 69 5.15 16.89 -2.40
CA THR A 69 5.02 15.99 -3.53
C THR A 69 4.90 16.74 -4.84
N THR A 70 5.54 16.22 -5.89
CA THR A 70 5.27 16.57 -7.28
C THR A 70 4.82 15.32 -8.01
N GLY A 71 3.96 15.46 -9.02
CA GLY A 71 3.38 14.29 -9.68
C GLY A 71 2.37 13.54 -8.81
N GLU A 72 2.24 12.24 -9.03
CA GLU A 72 1.27 11.37 -8.39
C GLU A 72 1.95 10.43 -7.40
N VAL A 73 1.53 10.51 -6.13
CA VAL A 73 2.09 9.75 -5.01
C VAL A 73 0.95 9.11 -4.21
N PHE A 74 1.13 7.85 -3.85
CA PHE A 74 0.21 7.12 -2.97
C PHE A 74 0.84 6.98 -1.59
N ILE A 75 0.09 7.37 -0.56
CA ILE A 75 0.54 7.36 0.83
C ILE A 75 -0.43 6.53 1.67
N PHE A 76 0.11 5.56 2.39
CA PHE A 76 -0.59 4.79 3.40
C PHE A 76 -0.05 5.16 4.77
N THR A 77 -0.90 5.77 5.58
CA THR A 77 -0.55 6.24 6.93
C THR A 77 -0.94 5.21 7.97
N ARG A 78 -0.01 4.84 8.82
CA ARG A 78 -0.23 4.01 10.00
C ARG A 78 -0.03 4.83 11.27
N VAL A 79 -1.12 5.20 11.94
CA VAL A 79 -1.09 5.99 13.17
C VAL A 79 -0.63 5.15 14.37
N GLY A 80 0.15 5.75 15.28
CA GLY A 80 0.61 5.10 16.50
C GLY A 80 1.75 4.09 16.32
N TYR A 81 2.34 4.01 15.14
CA TYR A 81 3.45 3.11 14.85
C TYR A 81 4.69 3.89 14.39
N LYS A 82 5.83 3.58 14.99
CA LYS A 82 7.14 4.12 14.61
C LYS A 82 7.90 3.10 13.76
N GLY A 83 7.87 3.29 12.44
CA GLY A 83 8.66 2.51 11.47
C GLY A 83 10.07 3.04 11.28
N GLN A 84 10.81 2.38 10.41
CA GLN A 84 12.16 2.78 9.99
C GLN A 84 12.07 3.66 8.75
N ASN A 85 12.87 4.74 8.71
CA ASN A 85 12.96 5.55 7.50
C ASN A 85 13.75 4.78 6.43
N THR A 86 13.11 4.56 5.29
CA THR A 86 13.67 3.79 4.18
C THR A 86 13.17 4.37 2.86
N ILE A 87 14.07 4.47 1.88
CA ILE A 87 13.74 4.72 0.48
C ILE A 87 14.35 3.58 -0.31
N GLY A 88 13.57 2.95 -1.16
CA GLY A 88 14.01 1.83 -1.99
C GLY A 88 13.37 1.85 -3.37
N GLY A 89 13.78 0.92 -4.21
CA GLY A 89 13.34 0.82 -5.60
C GLY A 89 14.49 0.96 -6.60
N PRO A 90 14.18 0.92 -7.91
CA PRO A 90 12.85 0.72 -8.47
C PRO A 90 12.25 -0.63 -8.09
N LEU A 91 10.91 -0.78 -8.27
CA LEU A 91 10.25 -2.07 -8.09
C LEU A 91 10.73 -3.06 -9.15
N GLU A 92 10.86 -4.30 -8.73
CA GLU A 92 11.16 -5.42 -9.62
C GLU A 92 9.93 -5.80 -10.46
N ASP A 93 10.17 -6.44 -11.60
CA ASP A 93 9.07 -6.91 -12.45
C ASP A 93 8.27 -8.06 -11.83
N THR A 94 8.92 -8.87 -10.98
CA THR A 94 8.30 -9.99 -10.25
C THR A 94 8.78 -10.01 -8.80
N GLY A 95 8.03 -10.63 -7.91
CA GLY A 95 8.44 -10.85 -6.53
C GLY A 95 9.56 -11.89 -6.39
N ARG A 96 10.31 -11.83 -5.32
CA ARG A 96 11.46 -12.73 -5.02
C ARG A 96 11.05 -14.01 -4.30
N LEU A 97 9.93 -13.98 -3.59
CA LEU A 97 9.43 -15.09 -2.79
C LEU A 97 8.21 -15.72 -3.46
N VAL A 98 8.11 -17.02 -3.39
CA VAL A 98 6.92 -17.73 -3.85
C VAL A 98 5.75 -17.39 -2.92
N TYR A 99 4.60 -17.07 -3.54
CA TYR A 99 3.35 -16.79 -2.86
C TYR A 99 2.25 -17.75 -3.34
N ILE A 100 1.03 -17.60 -2.81
CA ILE A 100 -0.09 -18.50 -3.13
C ILE A 100 -0.37 -18.52 -4.64
N ASP A 101 -0.79 -19.68 -5.13
CA ASP A 101 -1.26 -19.88 -6.52
C ASP A 101 -0.30 -19.34 -7.59
N GLN A 102 1.01 -19.60 -7.45
CA GLN A 102 2.07 -19.19 -8.38
C GLN A 102 2.32 -17.67 -8.45
N CYS A 103 1.68 -16.87 -7.61
CA CYS A 103 2.04 -15.48 -7.43
C CYS A 103 3.41 -15.37 -6.74
N SER A 104 3.99 -14.18 -6.75
CA SER A 104 5.22 -13.93 -6.01
C SER A 104 5.14 -12.63 -5.22
N ASP A 105 5.97 -12.53 -4.19
CA ASP A 105 6.03 -11.42 -3.23
C ASP A 105 7.47 -10.95 -3.06
N SER A 106 7.65 -9.66 -2.80
CA SER A 106 8.89 -9.10 -2.25
C SER A 106 8.56 -8.23 -1.05
N LEU A 107 9.21 -8.51 0.07
CA LEU A 107 9.09 -7.69 1.26
C LEU A 107 9.97 -6.44 1.09
N LEU A 108 9.36 -5.32 0.72
CA LEU A 108 10.02 -4.06 0.42
C LEU A 108 10.46 -3.31 1.69
N VAL A 109 9.58 -3.29 2.69
CA VAL A 109 9.88 -2.77 4.04
C VAL A 109 9.48 -3.85 5.04
N TYR A 110 10.47 -4.47 5.66
CA TYR A 110 10.22 -5.54 6.63
C TYR A 110 9.76 -4.99 7.98
N PRO A 111 8.90 -5.71 8.69
CA PRO A 111 8.50 -5.33 10.03
C PRO A 111 9.62 -5.63 11.03
N PRO A 112 9.96 -4.71 11.94
CA PRO A 112 10.96 -4.98 12.99
C PRO A 112 10.56 -6.14 13.91
N ARG A 113 9.26 -6.35 14.10
CA ARG A 113 8.69 -7.44 14.89
C ARG A 113 7.59 -8.14 14.11
N MET A 114 7.36 -9.41 14.40
CA MET A 114 6.22 -10.13 13.83
C MET A 114 4.91 -9.42 14.18
N GLY A 115 4.07 -9.16 13.15
CA GLY A 115 2.81 -8.46 13.28
C GLY A 115 2.89 -6.93 13.15
N ASP A 116 4.08 -6.33 13.14
CA ASP A 116 4.25 -4.93 12.76
C ASP A 116 3.91 -4.73 11.28
N PRO A 117 3.50 -3.51 10.87
CA PRO A 117 3.21 -3.20 9.47
C PRO A 117 4.43 -3.43 8.56
N SER A 118 4.16 -3.91 7.36
CA SER A 118 5.15 -4.11 6.29
C SER A 118 4.65 -3.51 4.97
N LEU A 119 5.57 -3.27 4.04
CA LEU A 119 5.26 -2.94 2.67
C LEU A 119 5.72 -4.08 1.77
N ASN A 120 4.85 -4.56 0.92
CA ASN A 120 5.10 -5.69 0.03
C ASN A 120 4.82 -5.32 -1.42
N LEU A 121 5.59 -5.90 -2.34
CA LEU A 121 5.26 -6.00 -3.75
C LEU A 121 4.63 -7.37 -4.00
N LEU A 122 3.40 -7.39 -4.51
CA LEU A 122 2.75 -8.62 -4.99
C LEU A 122 2.73 -8.62 -6.51
N TYR A 123 3.17 -9.72 -7.10
CA TYR A 123 3.09 -9.97 -8.53
C TYR A 123 2.13 -11.12 -8.82
N PHE A 124 1.23 -10.85 -9.75
CA PHE A 124 0.23 -11.79 -10.25
C PHE A 124 0.56 -12.14 -11.71
N PRO A 125 0.91 -13.39 -12.02
CA PRO A 125 1.15 -13.78 -13.41
C PRO A 125 -0.09 -13.55 -14.30
N PRO A 126 0.07 -13.23 -15.58
CA PRO A 126 -1.04 -13.08 -16.50
C PRO A 126 -1.96 -14.32 -16.51
N GLY A 127 -3.26 -14.10 -16.42
CA GLY A 127 -4.27 -15.16 -16.44
C GLY A 127 -4.42 -15.96 -15.15
N ILE A 128 -3.70 -15.61 -14.10
CA ILE A 128 -3.81 -16.28 -12.81
C ILE A 128 -5.20 -16.04 -12.19
N LYS A 129 -5.69 -17.05 -11.51
CA LYS A 129 -6.91 -17.00 -10.71
C LYS A 129 -6.59 -17.57 -9.32
N GLN A 130 -6.44 -16.68 -8.34
CA GLN A 130 -6.16 -17.11 -6.98
C GLN A 130 -7.33 -17.87 -6.35
N SER A 131 -7.01 -18.76 -5.44
CA SER A 131 -7.98 -19.40 -4.54
C SER A 131 -8.57 -18.37 -3.59
N TYR A 132 -9.83 -18.57 -3.19
CA TYR A 132 -10.43 -17.74 -2.15
C TYR A 132 -9.69 -17.91 -0.81
N HIS A 133 -9.27 -16.81 -0.24
CA HIS A 133 -8.54 -16.76 1.02
C HIS A 133 -8.94 -15.57 1.88
N ILE A 134 -8.39 -15.50 3.08
CA ILE A 134 -8.58 -14.38 4.03
C ILE A 134 -7.21 -13.95 4.57
N HIS A 135 -7.13 -12.72 5.06
CA HIS A 135 -5.96 -12.24 5.81
C HIS A 135 -6.30 -11.99 7.28
N PRO A 136 -5.34 -12.18 8.19
CA PRO A 136 -5.54 -11.92 9.63
C PRO A 136 -5.50 -10.43 9.99
N SER A 137 -5.21 -9.56 9.03
CA SER A 137 -5.13 -8.09 9.20
C SER A 137 -5.54 -7.39 7.91
N ILE A 138 -5.87 -6.12 8.01
CA ILE A 138 -6.20 -5.28 6.85
C ILE A 138 -5.07 -5.26 5.83
N ARG A 139 -5.42 -5.10 4.56
CA ARG A 139 -4.50 -4.85 3.45
C ARG A 139 -4.90 -3.55 2.77
N LEU A 140 -4.01 -2.58 2.79
CA LEU A 140 -4.10 -1.37 1.97
C LEU A 140 -3.11 -1.49 0.83
N GLY A 141 -3.51 -1.16 -0.38
CA GLY A 141 -2.62 -1.29 -1.53
C GLY A 141 -3.02 -0.42 -2.71
N ILE A 142 -2.13 -0.41 -3.70
CA ILE A 142 -2.37 0.20 -5.00
C ILE A 142 -2.00 -0.78 -6.11
N VAL A 143 -2.61 -0.62 -7.24
CA VAL A 143 -2.18 -1.28 -8.48
C VAL A 143 -1.14 -0.39 -9.16
N VAL A 144 0.08 -0.88 -9.27
CA VAL A 144 1.18 -0.14 -9.91
C VAL A 144 1.19 -0.37 -11.42
N LYS A 145 0.97 -1.61 -11.86
CA LYS A 145 1.07 -2.03 -13.27
C LYS A 145 0.13 -3.21 -13.52
N GLY A 146 -0.34 -3.34 -14.76
CA GLY A 146 -1.25 -4.41 -15.16
C GLY A 146 -2.70 -4.12 -14.80
N GLU A 147 -3.58 -5.06 -15.13
CA GLU A 147 -5.01 -4.96 -14.85
C GLU A 147 -5.57 -6.32 -14.47
N GLY A 148 -6.64 -6.33 -13.70
CA GLY A 148 -7.30 -7.54 -13.24
C GLY A 148 -8.59 -7.24 -12.50
N PHE A 149 -9.07 -8.26 -11.77
CA PHE A 149 -10.25 -8.14 -10.93
C PHE A 149 -9.97 -8.72 -9.57
N ALA A 150 -10.38 -8.01 -8.52
CA ALA A 150 -10.56 -8.61 -7.22
C ALA A 150 -11.98 -9.16 -7.15
N CYS A 151 -12.11 -10.40 -6.66
CA CYS A 151 -13.39 -11.05 -6.49
C CYS A 151 -13.70 -11.18 -5.00
N ILE A 152 -14.84 -10.67 -4.58
CA ILE A 152 -15.37 -10.84 -3.22
C ILE A 152 -16.64 -11.66 -3.28
N ASN A 153 -16.89 -12.44 -2.23
CA ASN A 153 -18.13 -13.23 -2.12
C ASN A 153 -19.06 -12.53 -1.12
N GLU A 154 -20.13 -11.94 -1.61
CA GLU A 154 -21.19 -11.33 -0.81
C GLU A 154 -22.44 -12.23 -0.88
N ASN A 155 -22.79 -12.89 0.21
CA ASN A 155 -24.02 -13.72 0.33
C ASN A 155 -24.18 -14.83 -0.72
N GLY A 156 -23.06 -15.36 -1.24
CA GLY A 156 -23.07 -16.40 -2.26
C GLY A 156 -22.89 -15.89 -3.70
N ASP A 157 -23.00 -14.59 -3.91
CA ASP A 157 -22.76 -13.96 -5.19
C ASP A 157 -21.31 -13.46 -5.30
N GLU A 158 -20.64 -13.75 -6.42
CA GLU A 158 -19.31 -13.23 -6.71
C GLU A 158 -19.41 -11.84 -7.34
N LYS A 159 -18.90 -10.84 -6.64
CA LYS A 159 -18.74 -9.49 -7.14
C LYS A 159 -17.32 -9.27 -7.62
N GLN A 160 -17.15 -8.82 -8.84
CA GLN A 160 -15.87 -8.46 -9.44
C GLN A 160 -15.64 -6.97 -9.37
N ILE A 161 -14.46 -6.57 -8.92
CA ILE A 161 -14.03 -5.19 -8.77
C ILE A 161 -12.79 -4.99 -9.62
N ALA A 162 -12.84 -4.09 -10.61
CA ALA A 162 -11.72 -3.84 -11.50
C ALA A 162 -10.53 -3.23 -10.76
N LEU A 163 -9.36 -3.78 -10.98
CA LEU A 163 -8.07 -3.32 -10.49
C LEU A 163 -7.25 -2.84 -11.69
N ILE A 164 -7.04 -1.54 -11.78
CA ILE A 164 -6.27 -0.87 -12.84
C ILE A 164 -5.17 -0.01 -12.22
N PRO A 165 -4.10 0.37 -12.96
CA PRO A 165 -3.04 1.20 -12.43
C PRO A 165 -3.58 2.49 -11.77
N GLY A 166 -3.10 2.78 -10.57
CA GLY A 166 -3.56 3.89 -9.73
C GLY A 166 -4.80 3.60 -8.88
N ALA A 167 -5.45 2.45 -9.03
CA ALA A 167 -6.53 2.06 -8.13
C ALA A 167 -5.97 1.74 -6.74
N MET A 168 -6.43 2.47 -5.72
CA MET A 168 -6.19 2.12 -4.31
C MET A 168 -7.31 1.22 -3.81
N PHE A 169 -6.96 0.27 -2.96
CA PHE A 169 -7.90 -0.68 -2.38
C PHE A 169 -7.63 -0.93 -0.89
N CYS A 170 -8.67 -1.34 -0.19
CA CYS A 170 -8.59 -1.91 1.14
C CYS A 170 -9.31 -3.27 1.15
N ILE A 171 -8.64 -4.27 1.68
CA ILE A 171 -9.21 -5.56 2.04
C ILE A 171 -9.28 -5.60 3.56
N GLU A 172 -10.46 -5.79 4.11
CA GLU A 172 -10.67 -5.84 5.55
C GLU A 172 -10.12 -7.13 6.16
N GLU A 173 -9.93 -7.12 7.47
CA GLU A 173 -9.56 -8.32 8.22
C GLU A 173 -10.61 -9.43 7.99
N ARG A 174 -10.12 -10.63 7.64
CA ARG A 174 -10.95 -11.83 7.35
C ARG A 174 -11.94 -11.70 6.20
N GLU A 175 -11.88 -10.63 5.42
CA GLU A 175 -12.68 -10.51 4.20
C GLU A 175 -12.25 -11.60 3.20
N LYS A 176 -13.20 -12.47 2.80
CA LYS A 176 -12.94 -13.56 1.85
C LYS A 176 -12.91 -13.03 0.42
N HIS A 177 -11.75 -13.15 -0.21
CA HIS A 177 -11.51 -12.62 -1.55
C HIS A 177 -10.53 -13.48 -2.35
N ARG A 178 -10.40 -13.17 -3.60
CA ARG A 178 -9.36 -13.70 -4.51
C ARG A 178 -9.03 -12.71 -5.59
#